data_166417daa2eab36efeaf3d6ca3496ed4
#
_entry.id   166417daa2eab36efeaf3d6ca3496ed4
#
_cell.length_a   1.000
_cell.length_b   1.000
_cell.length_c   1.000
_cell.angle_alpha   90.00
_cell.angle_beta   90.00
_cell.angle_gamma   90.00
#
_symmetry.space_group_name_H-M   'P 1'
#
loop_
_entity.id
_entity.type
_entity.pdbx_description
1 polymer ?
#
loop_
_entity_poly.entity_id
_entity_poly.type
_entity_poly.pdbx_seq_one_letter_code
_entity_poly.pdbx_strand_id
1 'polypeptide(L)'
;MAKDSSRTLQSIWRFPVKGLMGQSLSCCNLAVNASLPGDREYAITTGSPITHEKLDAGWMNKRHFIQLCATSGVVGWQLLPDEAHEHLILLHHGTEIMRAPANAATPLMEALYQHQPEIFSGQPRLCRMSGDAYTDTPAPWISLGGSASLADFGKVTSTPPDNRRFRLNLIIETETPFEELDWAGRIMTIGSVTLEIIEPVGRCAAINVDPDTARADTDLLGMMRNHYNHSYLGMFARITTAGKICCSDRYQLTS
;
A
#
# COMPACT_ATOMS: atom_id res chain seq x y z
N MET A 1 -31.74 -19.21 13.50
CA MET A 1 -31.05 -18.04 14.05
C MET A 1 -29.76 -17.90 13.25
N ALA A 2 -29.69 -16.93 12.34
CA ALA A 2 -28.46 -16.62 11.64
C ALA A 2 -27.43 -16.19 12.70
N LYS A 3 -26.28 -16.81 12.75
CA LYS A 3 -25.13 -16.31 13.48
C LYS A 3 -24.85 -14.92 12.93
N ASP A 4 -25.09 -13.90 13.74
CA ASP A 4 -24.61 -12.54 13.50
C ASP A 4 -23.07 -12.61 13.63
N SER A 5 -22.41 -13.07 12.58
CA SER A 5 -20.96 -13.05 12.50
C SER A 5 -20.60 -11.60 12.27
N SER A 6 -20.27 -10.91 13.35
CA SER A 6 -19.85 -9.49 13.32
C SER A 6 -18.50 -9.39 12.63
N ARG A 7 -18.52 -9.35 11.29
CA ARG A 7 -17.33 -9.14 10.46
C ARG A 7 -16.82 -7.72 10.65
N THR A 8 -15.53 -7.59 10.90
CA THR A 8 -14.90 -6.33 11.30
C THR A 8 -13.76 -5.91 10.37
N LEU A 9 -13.47 -4.61 10.37
CA LEU A 9 -12.23 -4.05 9.82
C LEU A 9 -11.09 -4.34 10.80
N GLN A 10 -10.17 -5.23 10.44
CA GLN A 10 -9.09 -5.67 11.32
C GLN A 10 -7.93 -4.69 11.37
N SER A 11 -7.54 -4.12 10.23
CA SER A 11 -6.43 -3.17 10.19
C SER A 11 -6.56 -2.19 9.03
N ILE A 12 -5.99 -1.00 9.22
CA ILE A 12 -5.87 0.06 8.24
C ILE A 12 -4.39 0.34 8.02
N TRP A 13 -3.96 0.38 6.77
CA TRP A 13 -2.57 0.64 6.40
C TRP A 13 -2.47 1.79 5.40
N ARG A 14 -1.47 2.62 5.62
CA ARG A 14 -1.07 3.69 4.72
C ARG A 14 0.39 3.49 4.31
N PHE A 15 0.68 3.67 3.04
CA PHE A 15 2.03 3.59 2.46
C PHE A 15 2.38 4.94 1.85
N PRO A 16 2.87 5.93 2.62
CA PRO A 16 3.00 7.30 2.14
C PRO A 16 3.87 7.44 0.90
N VAL A 17 4.88 6.58 0.74
CA VAL A 17 5.79 6.61 -0.39
C VAL A 17 5.69 5.31 -1.20
N LYS A 18 5.59 5.45 -2.53
CA LYS A 18 5.67 4.30 -3.44
C LYS A 18 6.96 3.50 -3.19
N GLY A 19 6.81 2.19 -2.99
CA GLY A 19 7.95 1.28 -2.76
C GLY A 19 8.45 1.20 -1.32
N LEU A 20 8.30 2.22 -0.47
CA LEU A 20 8.77 2.18 0.92
C LEU A 20 7.76 1.49 1.85
N MET A 21 8.24 1.22 3.07
CA MET A 21 7.42 0.63 4.13
C MET A 21 6.28 1.56 4.54
N GLY A 22 5.15 0.95 4.92
CA GLY A 22 3.96 1.65 5.38
C GLY A 22 3.89 1.79 6.89
N GLN A 23 2.74 2.30 7.34
CA GLN A 23 2.36 2.42 8.75
C GLN A 23 0.92 1.96 8.94
N SER A 24 0.62 1.37 10.10
CA SER A 24 -0.74 1.08 10.51
C SER A 24 -1.41 2.33 11.09
N LEU A 25 -2.72 2.42 10.91
CA LEU A 25 -3.56 3.49 11.46
C LEU A 25 -4.66 2.86 12.31
N SER A 26 -5.02 3.51 13.42
CA SER A 26 -6.20 3.11 14.19
C SER A 26 -7.51 3.55 13.54
N CYS A 27 -7.50 4.73 12.92
CA CYS A 27 -8.64 5.32 12.20
C CYS A 27 -8.15 6.17 11.03
N CYS A 28 -9.03 6.40 10.04
CA CYS A 28 -8.82 7.42 9.01
C CYS A 28 -10.16 8.01 8.51
N ASN A 29 -10.10 9.22 7.97
CA ASN A 29 -11.22 9.85 7.27
C ASN A 29 -11.07 9.60 5.77
N LEU A 30 -12.11 9.09 5.14
CA LEU A 30 -12.14 8.82 3.70
C LEU A 30 -13.01 9.84 2.97
N ALA A 31 -12.60 10.24 1.78
CA ALA A 31 -13.33 11.17 0.93
C ALA A 31 -13.81 10.46 -0.34
N VAL A 32 -14.94 10.91 -0.88
CA VAL A 32 -15.54 10.34 -2.10
C VAL A 32 -14.59 10.46 -3.28
N ASN A 33 -14.46 9.39 -4.05
CA ASN A 33 -13.59 9.31 -5.23
C ASN A 33 -12.13 9.73 -4.96
N ALA A 34 -11.59 9.39 -3.78
CA ALA A 34 -10.22 9.67 -3.40
C ALA A 34 -9.49 8.39 -2.95
N SER A 35 -8.19 8.39 -3.05
CA SER A 35 -7.34 7.40 -2.40
C SER A 35 -7.38 7.56 -0.87
N LEU A 36 -6.89 6.56 -0.12
CA LEU A 36 -6.74 6.71 1.32
C LEU A 36 -5.78 7.89 1.60
N PRO A 37 -6.14 8.84 2.48
CA PRO A 37 -5.37 10.07 2.70
C PRO A 37 -3.90 9.82 3.00
N GLY A 38 -3.02 10.45 2.22
CA GLY A 38 -1.56 10.31 2.33
C GLY A 38 -1.00 8.97 1.85
N ASP A 39 -1.83 8.10 1.23
CA ASP A 39 -1.37 6.83 0.68
C ASP A 39 -0.73 7.04 -0.69
N ARG A 40 0.54 6.63 -0.86
CA ARG A 40 1.35 6.85 -2.08
C ARG A 40 1.34 8.31 -2.58
N GLU A 41 1.18 9.25 -1.67
CA GLU A 41 1.28 10.68 -1.97
C GLU A 41 2.65 11.05 -2.53
N TYR A 42 3.67 10.29 -2.14
CA TYR A 42 5.05 10.50 -2.56
C TYR A 42 5.59 9.32 -3.38
N ALA A 43 6.55 9.63 -4.24
CA ALA A 43 7.39 8.65 -4.91
C ALA A 43 8.83 9.15 -4.98
N ILE A 44 9.81 8.25 -4.94
CA ILE A 44 11.22 8.58 -5.06
C ILE A 44 11.70 8.09 -6.42
N THR A 45 12.33 8.96 -7.19
CA THR A 45 12.86 8.60 -8.52
C THR A 45 14.05 7.65 -8.39
N THR A 46 14.28 6.85 -9.44
CA THR A 46 15.49 6.00 -9.54
C THR A 46 16.79 6.80 -9.74
N GLY A 47 16.70 8.13 -9.90
CA GLY A 47 17.83 8.98 -10.27
C GLY A 47 18.12 9.00 -11.78
N SER A 48 17.38 8.26 -12.60
CA SER A 48 17.46 8.36 -14.05
C SER A 48 16.96 9.73 -14.52
N PRO A 49 17.51 10.28 -15.62
CA PRO A 49 17.05 11.56 -16.16
C PRO A 49 15.54 11.52 -16.46
N ILE A 50 14.77 12.28 -15.71
CA ILE A 50 13.35 12.51 -15.92
C ILE A 50 13.17 14.01 -16.06
N THR A 51 12.53 14.45 -17.12
CA THR A 51 12.24 15.87 -17.30
C THR A 51 11.18 16.32 -16.29
N HIS A 52 11.35 17.51 -15.73
CA HIS A 52 10.38 18.08 -14.78
C HIS A 52 8.95 18.11 -15.36
N GLU A 53 8.82 18.42 -16.65
CA GLU A 53 7.55 18.42 -17.39
C GLU A 53 6.81 17.08 -17.32
N LYS A 54 7.54 15.95 -17.28
CA LYS A 54 6.92 14.63 -17.13
C LYS A 54 6.50 14.35 -15.70
N LEU A 55 7.22 14.85 -14.71
CA LEU A 55 6.88 14.70 -13.30
C LEU A 55 5.62 15.49 -12.92
N ASP A 56 5.45 16.67 -13.53
CA ASP A 56 4.31 17.55 -13.29
C ASP A 56 3.05 17.13 -14.07
N ALA A 57 3.18 16.17 -15.01
CA ALA A 57 2.09 15.71 -15.87
C ALA A 57 1.08 14.77 -15.21
N GLY A 58 1.21 14.48 -13.89
CA GLY A 58 0.32 13.59 -13.16
C GLY A 58 0.82 12.15 -13.09
N TRP A 59 -0.07 11.16 -13.21
CA TRP A 59 0.28 9.74 -13.05
C TRP A 59 1.39 9.29 -14.01
N MET A 60 2.38 8.58 -13.47
CA MET A 60 3.54 8.07 -14.21
C MET A 60 3.74 6.58 -13.98
N ASN A 61 4.27 5.89 -15.01
CA ASN A 61 4.60 4.48 -14.93
C ASN A 61 5.63 4.23 -13.81
N LYS A 62 5.44 3.14 -13.08
CA LYS A 62 6.27 2.74 -11.93
C LYS A 62 7.78 2.60 -12.23
N ARG A 63 8.18 2.35 -13.49
CA ARG A 63 9.60 2.22 -13.89
C ARG A 63 10.46 3.46 -13.59
N HIS A 64 9.84 4.61 -13.40
CA HIS A 64 10.53 5.87 -13.10
C HIS A 64 10.85 6.05 -11.62
N PHE A 65 10.29 5.20 -10.78
CA PHE A 65 10.40 5.29 -9.33
C PHE A 65 11.03 4.04 -8.73
N ILE A 66 11.62 4.18 -7.54
CA ILE A 66 12.04 3.02 -6.77
C ILE A 66 10.80 2.18 -6.41
N GLN A 67 10.97 0.86 -6.43
CA GLN A 67 9.88 -0.09 -6.17
C GLN A 67 10.45 -1.41 -5.65
N LEU A 68 9.72 -2.07 -4.76
CA LEU A 68 10.18 -3.31 -4.11
C LEU A 68 10.62 -4.40 -5.08
N CYS A 69 9.90 -4.61 -6.18
CA CYS A 69 10.23 -5.68 -7.13
C CYS A 69 11.53 -5.47 -7.91
N ALA A 70 12.01 -4.23 -8.03
CA ALA A 70 13.26 -3.89 -8.73
C ALA A 70 14.36 -3.46 -7.76
N THR A 71 14.00 -3.06 -6.53
CA THR A 71 14.90 -2.41 -5.58
C THR A 71 14.57 -2.90 -4.17
N SER A 72 14.80 -4.18 -3.89
CA SER A 72 14.49 -4.77 -2.58
C SER A 72 15.24 -4.11 -1.41
N GLY A 73 16.39 -3.47 -1.68
CA GLY A 73 17.14 -2.69 -0.69
C GLY A 73 16.39 -1.53 -0.06
N VAL A 74 15.21 -1.14 -0.57
CA VAL A 74 14.36 -0.11 0.08
C VAL A 74 13.60 -0.62 1.30
N VAL A 75 13.66 -1.92 1.59
CA VAL A 75 13.10 -2.47 2.83
C VAL A 75 13.79 -1.87 4.05
N GLY A 76 13.02 -1.60 5.08
CA GLY A 76 13.49 -0.90 6.28
C GLY A 76 13.38 0.62 6.20
N TRP A 77 13.33 1.20 5.01
CA TRP A 77 13.13 2.63 4.85
C TRP A 77 11.66 3.04 4.94
N GLN A 78 11.42 4.12 5.68
CA GLN A 78 10.14 4.79 5.75
C GLN A 78 10.37 6.29 5.59
N LEU A 79 9.41 6.96 4.97
CA LEU A 79 9.33 8.42 4.95
C LEU A 79 7.91 8.78 5.36
N LEU A 80 7.77 9.33 6.56
CA LEU A 80 6.49 9.58 7.19
C LEU A 80 6.31 11.08 7.44
N PRO A 81 5.10 11.63 7.24
CA PRO A 81 4.81 12.97 7.73
C PRO A 81 4.73 12.97 9.26
N ASP A 82 5.11 14.08 9.88
CA ASP A 82 4.80 14.33 11.29
C ASP A 82 3.29 14.58 11.50
N GLU A 83 2.85 14.71 12.76
CA GLU A 83 1.43 14.90 13.08
C GLU A 83 0.86 16.19 12.49
N ALA A 84 1.65 17.24 12.37
CA ALA A 84 1.26 18.53 11.79
C ALA A 84 1.33 18.53 10.25
N HIS A 85 1.89 17.50 9.63
CA HIS A 85 2.19 17.42 8.20
C HIS A 85 3.11 18.55 7.69
N GLU A 86 3.90 19.15 8.58
CA GLU A 86 4.86 20.20 8.25
C GLU A 86 6.22 19.65 7.86
N HIS A 87 6.61 18.50 8.47
CA HIS A 87 7.88 17.84 8.21
C HIS A 87 7.68 16.41 7.69
N LEU A 88 8.68 15.95 6.96
CA LEU A 88 8.89 14.56 6.62
C LEU A 88 10.04 14.01 7.45
N ILE A 89 9.85 12.78 7.95
CA ILE A 89 10.81 12.08 8.81
C ILE A 89 11.28 10.85 8.04
N LEU A 90 12.55 10.80 7.72
CA LEU A 90 13.21 9.64 7.12
C LEU A 90 13.65 8.69 8.23
N LEU A 91 13.15 7.45 8.19
CA LEU A 91 13.52 6.41 9.15
C LEU A 91 14.15 5.22 8.42
N HIS A 92 15.06 4.54 9.11
CA HIS A 92 15.60 3.25 8.70
C HIS A 92 15.48 2.27 9.86
N HIS A 93 14.77 1.17 9.63
CA HIS A 93 14.40 0.19 10.67
C HIS A 93 13.84 0.85 11.95
N GLY A 94 12.96 1.83 11.77
CA GLY A 94 12.31 2.57 12.86
C GLY A 94 13.17 3.65 13.55
N THR A 95 14.44 3.77 13.19
CA THR A 95 15.33 4.82 13.72
C THR A 95 15.27 6.07 12.84
N GLU A 96 15.02 7.24 13.42
CA GLU A 96 15.05 8.51 12.70
C GLU A 96 16.47 8.82 12.22
N ILE A 97 16.64 8.99 10.91
CA ILE A 97 17.89 9.35 10.27
C ILE A 97 17.95 10.87 10.06
N MET A 98 16.85 11.44 9.59
CA MET A 98 16.75 12.87 9.29
C MET A 98 15.29 13.32 9.27
N ARG A 99 15.10 14.61 9.59
CA ARG A 99 13.83 15.33 9.48
C ARG A 99 14.04 16.61 8.67
N ALA A 100 13.13 16.93 7.78
CA ALA A 100 13.16 18.17 7.01
C ALA A 100 11.74 18.67 6.72
N PRO A 101 11.54 19.97 6.45
CA PRO A 101 10.27 20.50 6.03
C PRO A 101 9.73 19.76 4.78
N ALA A 102 8.44 19.50 4.75
CA ALA A 102 7.82 18.71 3.67
C ALA A 102 7.98 19.36 2.27
N ASN A 103 8.16 20.68 2.23
CA ASN A 103 8.41 21.45 1.02
C ASN A 103 9.90 21.60 0.66
N ALA A 104 10.81 21.03 1.48
CA ALA A 104 12.26 21.13 1.31
C ALA A 104 12.93 19.75 1.56
N ALA A 105 12.49 18.74 0.83
CA ALA A 105 12.87 17.34 1.04
C ALA A 105 14.25 16.94 0.47
N THR A 106 14.97 17.84 -0.19
CA THR A 106 16.30 17.55 -0.77
C THR A 106 17.27 16.92 0.23
N PRO A 107 17.42 17.43 1.48
CA PRO A 107 18.32 16.83 2.47
C PRO A 107 17.96 15.38 2.81
N LEU A 108 16.66 15.01 2.80
CA LEU A 108 16.21 13.63 3.04
C LEU A 108 16.67 12.70 1.93
N MET A 109 16.62 13.18 0.67
CA MET A 109 17.06 12.39 -0.49
C MET A 109 18.58 12.25 -0.54
N GLU A 110 19.32 13.28 -0.12
CA GLU A 110 20.76 13.23 0.04
C GLU A 110 21.16 12.24 1.13
N ALA A 111 20.51 12.27 2.29
CA ALA A 111 20.76 11.32 3.37
C ALA A 111 20.46 9.88 2.94
N LEU A 112 19.32 9.63 2.27
CA LEU A 112 18.96 8.32 1.74
C LEU A 112 20.01 7.84 0.72
N TYR A 113 20.43 8.70 -0.20
CA TYR A 113 21.45 8.38 -1.21
C TYR A 113 22.82 8.08 -0.59
N GLN A 114 23.22 8.84 0.44
CA GLN A 114 24.48 8.60 1.15
C GLN A 114 24.49 7.27 1.90
N HIS A 115 23.34 6.86 2.47
CA HIS A 115 23.25 5.60 3.21
C HIS A 115 23.21 4.38 2.29
N GLN A 116 22.64 4.51 1.09
CA GLN A 116 22.38 3.38 0.21
C GLN A 116 22.42 3.77 -1.27
N PRO A 117 23.60 4.20 -1.79
CA PRO A 117 23.72 4.69 -3.17
C PRO A 117 23.43 3.61 -4.22
N GLU A 118 23.65 2.34 -3.90
CA GLU A 118 23.49 1.21 -4.82
C GLU A 118 22.07 0.97 -5.31
N ILE A 119 21.06 1.50 -4.60
CA ILE A 119 19.67 1.36 -5.04
C ILE A 119 19.25 2.40 -6.10
N PHE A 120 20.13 3.33 -6.43
CA PHE A 120 19.85 4.43 -7.34
C PHE A 120 20.76 4.40 -8.58
N SER A 121 20.21 4.89 -9.69
CA SER A 121 20.98 5.09 -10.94
C SER A 121 21.60 6.50 -11.02
N GLY A 122 21.36 7.35 -10.03
CA GLY A 122 21.81 8.72 -9.92
C GLY A 122 21.12 9.42 -8.76
N GLN A 123 21.24 10.75 -8.66
CA GLN A 123 20.67 11.51 -7.54
C GLN A 123 19.14 11.38 -7.49
N PRO A 124 18.55 10.82 -6.42
CA PRO A 124 17.11 10.66 -6.30
C PRO A 124 16.42 12.00 -6.06
N ARG A 125 15.13 12.06 -6.41
CA ARG A 125 14.25 13.18 -6.09
C ARG A 125 12.98 12.66 -5.48
N LEU A 126 12.46 13.37 -4.46
CA LEU A 126 11.13 13.14 -3.94
C LEU A 126 10.13 13.87 -4.83
N CYS A 127 9.15 13.12 -5.32
CA CYS A 127 8.01 13.65 -6.06
C CYS A 127 6.77 13.58 -5.17
N ARG A 128 5.94 14.61 -5.20
CA ARG A 128 4.66 14.67 -4.50
C ARG A 128 3.54 14.85 -5.51
N MET A 129 2.45 14.13 -5.33
CA MET A 129 1.23 14.27 -6.11
C MET A 129 0.15 14.86 -5.21
N SER A 130 -0.39 16.02 -5.59
CA SER A 130 -1.44 16.68 -4.82
C SER A 130 -2.81 16.18 -5.27
N GLY A 131 -3.58 15.60 -4.35
CA GLY A 131 -4.95 15.15 -4.63
C GLY A 131 -5.08 13.81 -5.37
N ASP A 132 -3.96 13.11 -5.62
CA ASP A 132 -3.89 11.81 -6.26
C ASP A 132 -2.79 10.94 -5.62
N ALA A 133 -2.52 9.74 -6.13
CA ALA A 133 -1.54 8.81 -5.56
C ALA A 133 -0.71 8.10 -6.64
N TYR A 134 0.57 7.85 -6.34
CA TYR A 134 1.48 7.05 -7.17
C TYR A 134 1.18 5.54 -7.09
N THR A 135 -0.09 5.17 -7.28
CA THR A 135 -0.53 3.78 -7.35
C THR A 135 -0.14 3.13 -8.68
N ASP A 136 -0.34 1.83 -8.82
CA ASP A 136 -0.09 1.12 -10.09
C ASP A 136 -1.29 1.25 -11.06
N THR A 137 -2.41 1.80 -10.61
CA THR A 137 -3.57 2.20 -11.41
C THR A 137 -3.76 3.72 -11.33
N PRO A 138 -4.21 4.39 -12.40
CA PRO A 138 -4.51 5.83 -12.36
C PRO A 138 -5.83 6.15 -11.63
N ALA A 139 -6.60 5.14 -11.25
CA ALA A 139 -7.86 5.35 -10.53
C ALA A 139 -7.62 5.58 -9.02
N PRO A 140 -8.34 6.52 -8.38
CA PRO A 140 -8.20 6.85 -6.97
C PRO A 140 -8.91 5.81 -6.08
N TRP A 141 -8.53 4.56 -6.22
CA TRP A 141 -9.09 3.45 -5.46
C TRP A 141 -8.28 3.13 -4.22
N ILE A 142 -8.96 2.59 -3.22
CA ILE A 142 -8.31 1.91 -2.09
C ILE A 142 -8.29 0.41 -2.34
N SER A 143 -7.42 -0.31 -1.63
CA SER A 143 -7.34 -1.76 -1.73
C SER A 143 -7.74 -2.42 -0.41
N LEU A 144 -8.49 -3.50 -0.48
CA LEU A 144 -8.87 -4.31 0.69
C LEU A 144 -8.56 -5.78 0.46
N GLY A 145 -8.35 -6.53 1.52
CA GLY A 145 -8.13 -7.97 1.44
C GLY A 145 -8.70 -8.72 2.63
N GLY A 146 -9.04 -9.97 2.42
CA GLY A 146 -9.59 -10.86 3.43
C GLY A 146 -8.51 -11.44 4.35
N SER A 147 -8.80 -11.47 5.65
CA SER A 147 -7.90 -12.08 6.64
C SER A 147 -7.75 -13.59 6.43
N ALA A 148 -8.82 -14.28 6.03
CA ALA A 148 -8.77 -15.70 5.71
C ALA A 148 -7.88 -15.97 4.48
N SER A 149 -7.90 -15.09 3.47
CA SER A 149 -7.03 -15.19 2.29
C SER A 149 -5.57 -15.05 2.63
N LEU A 150 -5.22 -14.08 3.47
CA LEU A 150 -3.85 -13.90 3.97
C LEU A 150 -3.40 -15.12 4.79
N ALA A 151 -4.26 -15.62 5.67
CA ALA A 151 -3.96 -16.77 6.53
C ALA A 151 -3.76 -18.05 5.72
N ASP A 152 -4.60 -18.29 4.71
CA ASP A 152 -4.49 -19.46 3.84
C ASP A 152 -3.23 -19.39 2.97
N PHE A 153 -2.96 -18.24 2.37
CA PHE A 153 -1.72 -18.01 1.62
C PHE A 153 -0.49 -18.25 2.50
N GLY A 154 -0.51 -17.77 3.74
CA GLY A 154 0.57 -18.01 4.70
C GLY A 154 0.79 -19.50 5.01
N LYS A 155 -0.28 -20.29 5.09
CA LYS A 155 -0.19 -21.76 5.28
C LYS A 155 0.42 -22.44 4.04
N VAL A 156 -0.07 -22.10 2.84
CA VAL A 156 0.40 -22.68 1.58
C VAL A 156 1.88 -22.38 1.34
N THR A 157 2.32 -21.18 1.66
CA THR A 157 3.70 -20.73 1.43
C THR A 157 4.64 -20.97 2.61
N SER A 158 4.11 -21.44 3.75
CA SER A 158 4.85 -21.55 5.02
C SER A 158 5.50 -20.21 5.45
N THR A 159 4.86 -19.10 5.09
CA THR A 159 5.28 -17.74 5.46
C THR A 159 4.21 -17.10 6.36
N PRO A 160 4.60 -16.26 7.34
CA PRO A 160 3.61 -15.50 8.11
C PRO A 160 2.69 -14.68 7.21
N PRO A 161 1.37 -14.61 7.51
CA PRO A 161 0.42 -13.78 6.77
C PRO A 161 0.68 -12.30 7.07
N ASP A 162 1.53 -11.66 6.25
CA ASP A 162 2.00 -10.30 6.47
C ASP A 162 1.50 -9.36 5.37
N ASN A 163 0.59 -8.44 5.73
CA ASN A 163 0.07 -7.45 4.79
C ASN A 163 1.14 -6.50 4.23
N ARG A 164 2.29 -6.35 4.90
CA ARG A 164 3.38 -5.50 4.38
C ARG A 164 3.89 -5.96 3.01
N ARG A 165 3.79 -7.27 2.71
CA ARG A 165 4.08 -7.84 1.38
C ARG A 165 3.04 -7.44 0.33
N PHE A 166 1.76 -7.44 0.72
CA PHE A 166 0.64 -7.18 -0.19
C PHE A 166 0.29 -5.70 -0.29
N ARG A 167 0.64 -4.92 0.72
CA ARG A 167 0.46 -3.46 0.74
C ARG A 167 -1.00 -3.04 0.51
N LEU A 168 -1.93 -3.82 1.08
CA LEU A 168 -3.34 -3.51 1.08
C LEU A 168 -3.66 -2.42 2.10
N ASN A 169 -4.61 -1.54 1.78
CA ASN A 169 -5.01 -0.47 2.68
C ASN A 169 -5.89 -0.96 3.83
N LEU A 170 -6.83 -1.86 3.56
CA LEU A 170 -7.74 -2.42 4.54
C LEU A 170 -7.60 -3.93 4.61
N ILE A 171 -7.53 -4.48 5.81
CA ILE A 171 -7.70 -5.91 6.06
C ILE A 171 -9.01 -6.08 6.80
N ILE A 172 -9.90 -6.84 6.18
CA ILE A 172 -11.22 -7.13 6.71
C ILE A 172 -11.32 -8.61 7.16
N GLU A 173 -12.12 -8.86 8.16
CA GLU A 173 -12.39 -10.21 8.62
C GLU A 173 -13.20 -10.97 7.58
N THR A 174 -12.72 -12.14 7.17
CA THR A 174 -13.41 -13.05 6.25
C THR A 174 -13.42 -14.44 6.83
N GLU A 175 -14.41 -15.26 6.46
CA GLU A 175 -14.54 -16.64 6.94
C GLU A 175 -13.88 -17.63 6.00
N THR A 176 -13.97 -17.38 4.70
CA THR A 176 -13.47 -18.26 3.66
C THR A 176 -12.33 -17.59 2.89
N PRO A 177 -11.23 -18.31 2.60
CA PRO A 177 -10.17 -17.78 1.76
C PRO A 177 -10.69 -17.35 0.40
N PHE A 178 -10.25 -16.17 -0.04
CA PHE A 178 -10.56 -15.56 -1.34
C PHE A 178 -12.04 -15.25 -1.60
N GLU A 179 -12.92 -15.28 -0.56
CA GLU A 179 -14.32 -14.91 -0.74
C GLU A 179 -14.50 -13.47 -1.23
N GLU A 180 -13.53 -12.58 -0.91
CA GLU A 180 -13.55 -11.20 -1.39
C GLU A 180 -13.45 -11.08 -2.91
N LEU A 181 -12.89 -12.05 -3.61
CA LEU A 181 -12.76 -12.02 -5.08
C LEU A 181 -14.12 -12.11 -5.79
N ASP A 182 -15.15 -12.62 -5.11
CA ASP A 182 -16.52 -12.73 -5.63
C ASP A 182 -17.37 -11.49 -5.36
N TRP A 183 -16.77 -10.41 -4.81
CA TRP A 183 -17.50 -9.20 -4.40
C TRP A 183 -17.52 -8.08 -5.45
N ALA A 184 -16.96 -8.28 -6.62
CA ALA A 184 -16.98 -7.28 -7.69
C ALA A 184 -18.41 -6.79 -7.98
N GLY A 185 -18.61 -5.47 -8.02
CA GLY A 185 -19.90 -4.83 -8.22
C GLY A 185 -20.77 -4.71 -6.95
N ARG A 186 -20.35 -5.31 -5.83
CA ARG A 186 -21.10 -5.22 -4.56
C ARG A 186 -20.74 -3.94 -3.79
N ILE A 187 -21.65 -3.58 -2.89
CA ILE A 187 -21.50 -2.42 -2.01
C ILE A 187 -21.14 -2.90 -0.61
N MET A 188 -20.09 -2.32 -0.04
CA MET A 188 -19.67 -2.56 1.33
C MET A 188 -19.85 -1.28 2.15
N THR A 189 -20.48 -1.40 3.32
CA THR A 189 -20.58 -0.31 4.29
C THR A 189 -19.71 -0.63 5.48
N ILE A 190 -18.81 0.29 5.89
CA ILE A 190 -17.96 0.20 7.09
C ILE A 190 -18.20 1.46 7.91
N GLY A 191 -18.83 1.35 9.09
CA GLY A 191 -19.27 2.52 9.85
C GLY A 191 -20.18 3.42 9.03
N SER A 192 -19.77 4.66 8.77
CA SER A 192 -20.51 5.62 7.91
C SER A 192 -20.04 5.66 6.46
N VAL A 193 -19.00 4.92 6.12
CA VAL A 193 -18.39 4.91 4.78
C VAL A 193 -19.02 3.84 3.91
N THR A 194 -19.25 4.17 2.64
CA THR A 194 -19.69 3.21 1.64
C THR A 194 -18.62 3.05 0.56
N LEU A 195 -18.31 1.81 0.23
CA LEU A 195 -17.35 1.39 -0.80
C LEU A 195 -18.08 0.60 -1.87
N GLU A 196 -17.79 0.87 -3.13
CA GLU A 196 -18.12 -0.01 -4.24
C GLU A 196 -16.91 -0.88 -4.55
N ILE A 197 -17.07 -2.20 -4.55
CA ILE A 197 -16.01 -3.14 -4.85
C ILE A 197 -15.87 -3.25 -6.38
N ILE A 198 -14.67 -3.02 -6.90
CA ILE A 198 -14.44 -2.85 -8.33
C ILE A 198 -13.91 -4.13 -8.98
N GLU A 199 -12.65 -4.47 -8.71
CA GLU A 199 -11.97 -5.57 -9.38
C GLU A 199 -10.87 -6.17 -8.49
N PRO A 200 -10.42 -7.43 -8.77
CA PRO A 200 -9.33 -8.06 -8.04
C PRO A 200 -8.00 -7.32 -8.19
N VAL A 201 -7.21 -7.29 -7.10
CA VAL A 201 -5.85 -6.75 -7.12
C VAL A 201 -4.87 -7.81 -7.60
N GLY A 202 -4.30 -7.62 -8.80
CA GLY A 202 -3.23 -8.45 -9.32
C GLY A 202 -1.93 -8.29 -8.54
N ARG A 203 -1.30 -9.41 -8.17
CA ARG A 203 -0.03 -9.40 -7.46
C ARG A 203 1.15 -9.48 -8.43
N CYS A 204 2.24 -8.79 -8.08
CA CYS A 204 3.50 -8.82 -8.82
C CYS A 204 4.63 -9.36 -7.92
N ALA A 205 5.83 -9.50 -8.48
CA ALA A 205 6.98 -10.03 -7.76
C ALA A 205 7.39 -9.23 -6.50
N ALA A 206 6.80 -8.07 -6.24
CA ALA A 206 7.01 -7.34 -4.99
C ALA A 206 6.63 -8.14 -3.74
N ILE A 207 5.66 -9.08 -3.83
CA ILE A 207 5.28 -9.96 -2.71
C ILE A 207 6.38 -10.94 -2.32
N ASN A 208 7.31 -11.24 -3.23
CA ASN A 208 8.44 -12.13 -2.95
C ASN A 208 9.44 -11.52 -1.97
N VAL A 209 9.48 -10.18 -1.88
CA VAL A 209 10.42 -9.47 -1.00
C VAL A 209 9.96 -9.59 0.45
N ASP A 210 10.84 -10.12 1.29
CA ASP A 210 10.61 -10.19 2.73
C ASP A 210 10.71 -8.78 3.35
N PRO A 211 9.69 -8.33 4.10
CA PRO A 211 9.63 -6.97 4.63
C PRO A 211 10.59 -6.70 5.79
N ASP A 212 11.24 -7.72 6.35
CA ASP A 212 12.19 -7.58 7.45
C ASP A 212 13.63 -7.76 6.98
N THR A 213 13.87 -8.66 6.00
CA THR A 213 15.22 -9.01 5.55
C THR A 213 15.61 -8.45 4.19
N ALA A 214 14.71 -7.84 3.44
CA ALA A 214 14.88 -7.36 2.07
C ALA A 214 15.20 -8.47 1.04
N ARG A 215 15.11 -9.74 1.42
CA ARG A 215 15.42 -10.87 0.54
C ARG A 215 14.20 -11.30 -0.27
N ALA A 216 14.42 -11.63 -1.52
CA ALA A 216 13.43 -12.26 -2.40
C ALA A 216 13.86 -13.72 -2.63
N ASP A 217 13.93 -14.49 -1.53
CA ASP A 217 14.44 -15.86 -1.51
C ASP A 217 13.34 -16.91 -1.74
N THR A 218 12.08 -16.50 -1.76
CA THR A 218 10.93 -17.39 -1.99
C THR A 218 10.07 -16.84 -3.12
N ASP A 219 9.79 -17.67 -4.13
CA ASP A 219 8.89 -17.28 -5.24
C ASP A 219 7.42 -17.41 -4.84
N LEU A 220 6.97 -16.51 -3.95
CA LEU A 220 5.60 -16.47 -3.47
C LEU A 220 4.58 -16.22 -4.59
N LEU A 221 4.96 -15.44 -5.62
CA LEU A 221 4.09 -15.19 -6.78
C LEU A 221 3.89 -16.45 -7.62
N GLY A 222 4.95 -17.22 -7.83
CA GLY A 222 4.89 -18.51 -8.51
C GLY A 222 4.06 -19.53 -7.71
N MET A 223 4.27 -19.61 -6.40
CA MET A 223 3.47 -20.46 -5.50
C MET A 223 1.98 -20.09 -5.56
N MET A 224 1.64 -18.81 -5.55
CA MET A 224 0.26 -18.32 -5.69
C MET A 224 -0.37 -18.83 -7.01
N ARG A 225 0.31 -18.63 -8.12
CA ARG A 225 -0.16 -19.09 -9.45
C ARG A 225 -0.35 -20.59 -9.52
N ASN A 226 0.60 -21.35 -8.99
CA ASN A 226 0.58 -22.81 -9.05
C ASN A 226 -0.50 -23.43 -8.16
N HIS A 227 -0.74 -22.84 -6.97
CA HIS A 227 -1.69 -23.39 -6.01
C HIS A 227 -3.13 -22.94 -6.29
N TYR A 228 -3.33 -21.63 -6.56
CA TYR A 228 -4.68 -21.06 -6.73
C TYR A 228 -5.10 -20.89 -8.19
N ASN A 229 -4.20 -21.15 -9.14
CA ASN A 229 -4.42 -20.93 -10.58
C ASN A 229 -4.73 -19.47 -10.95
N HIS A 230 -4.35 -18.53 -10.09
CA HIS A 230 -4.44 -17.08 -10.31
C HIS A 230 -3.35 -16.35 -9.52
N SER A 231 -3.23 -15.02 -9.72
CA SER A 231 -2.31 -14.14 -8.97
C SER A 231 -3.05 -12.95 -8.34
N TYR A 232 -4.26 -13.18 -7.85
CA TYR A 232 -5.09 -12.17 -7.20
C TYR A 232 -5.11 -12.38 -5.69
N LEU A 233 -5.05 -11.30 -4.92
CA LEU A 233 -5.31 -11.27 -3.49
C LEU A 233 -5.81 -9.88 -3.10
N GLY A 234 -7.06 -9.80 -2.65
CA GLY A 234 -7.76 -8.57 -2.35
C GLY A 234 -8.43 -7.91 -3.56
N MET A 235 -9.18 -6.85 -3.30
CA MET A 235 -10.00 -6.11 -4.25
C MET A 235 -9.65 -4.63 -4.22
N PHE A 236 -9.78 -3.97 -5.35
CA PHE A 236 -9.90 -2.52 -5.40
C PHE A 236 -11.32 -2.09 -5.05
N ALA A 237 -11.44 -0.95 -4.38
CA ALA A 237 -12.71 -0.37 -4.02
C ALA A 237 -12.71 1.15 -4.20
N ARG A 238 -13.83 1.69 -4.66
CA ARG A 238 -14.08 3.11 -4.80
C ARG A 238 -14.91 3.61 -3.62
N ILE A 239 -14.52 4.72 -3.02
CA ILE A 239 -15.25 5.37 -1.96
C ILE A 239 -16.42 6.13 -2.58
N THR A 240 -17.66 5.74 -2.24
CA THR A 240 -18.90 6.38 -2.73
C THR A 240 -19.57 7.24 -1.68
N THR A 241 -19.33 6.98 -0.37
CA THR A 241 -19.78 7.84 0.73
C THR A 241 -18.61 8.12 1.65
N ALA A 242 -18.33 9.40 1.90
CA ALA A 242 -17.27 9.85 2.78
C ALA A 242 -17.61 9.59 4.26
N GLY A 243 -16.58 9.49 5.09
CA GLY A 243 -16.73 9.33 6.53
C GLY A 243 -15.47 8.84 7.21
N LYS A 244 -15.57 8.53 8.48
CA LYS A 244 -14.49 7.96 9.29
C LYS A 244 -14.67 6.47 9.43
N ILE A 245 -13.55 5.73 9.29
CA ILE A 245 -13.45 4.30 9.63
C ILE A 245 -12.39 4.10 10.69
N CYS A 246 -12.61 3.13 11.57
CA CYS A 246 -11.65 2.72 12.60
C CYS A 246 -11.50 1.20 12.63
N CYS A 247 -10.35 0.72 13.12
CA CYS A 247 -10.20 -0.70 13.39
C CYS A 247 -11.30 -1.18 14.35
N SER A 248 -11.80 -2.37 14.12
CA SER A 248 -12.96 -2.99 14.78
C SER A 248 -14.34 -2.46 14.36
N ASP A 249 -14.43 -1.49 13.46
CA ASP A 249 -15.71 -1.12 12.85
C ASP A 249 -16.30 -2.34 12.12
N ARG A 250 -17.61 -2.54 12.30
CA ARG A 250 -18.33 -3.60 11.59
C ARG A 250 -18.55 -3.21 10.14
N TYR A 251 -18.51 -4.20 9.26
CA TYR A 251 -18.90 -4.00 7.88
C TYR A 251 -20.09 -4.88 7.48
N GLN A 252 -20.82 -4.41 6.48
CA GLN A 252 -21.90 -5.13 5.83
C GLN A 252 -21.66 -5.11 4.31
N LEU A 253 -21.94 -6.24 3.67
CA LEU A 253 -21.83 -6.39 2.23
C LEU A 253 -23.24 -6.60 1.65
N THR A 254 -23.64 -5.74 0.73
CA THR A 254 -24.93 -5.81 0.05
C THR A 254 -24.75 -6.05 -1.45
N SER A 255 -25.80 -6.50 -2.06
CA SER A 255 -25.84 -6.76 -3.51
C SER A 255 -25.70 -5.48 -4.30
#